data_f0717d1da323d3b8b6c80b96d43c5574
#
_entry.id   f0717d1da323d3b8b6c80b96d43c5574
#
_cell.length_a   1.000
_cell.length_b   1.000
_cell.length_c   1.000
_cell.angle_alpha   90.00
_cell.angle_beta   90.00
_cell.angle_gamma   90.00
#
_symmetry.space_group_name_H-M   'P 1'
#
loop_
_entity.id
_entity.type
_entity.pdbx_description
1 polymer ?
#
loop_
_entity_poly.entity_id
_entity_poly.type
_entity_poly.pdbx_seq_one_letter_code
_entity_poly.pdbx_strand_id
1 'polypeptide(L)'
;HGAKQLADTEGLDVSLYIAPWSEETRQKLGWDKSFDLAYSIFCPIMFDVENIRAMHDASHDTCLLIAFSERMDKTVDMLSEHFFGRDSFPWAGKMKACLDAIHEIGHNVKVTYKTVPETEVMSLDKAVDYFTLRLHNNEWGTIEDMKREIRQLIEPRSIDGKIHNKTVDTVAWVSWSVK
;
A
#
# COMPACT_ATOMS: atom_id res chain seq x y z
N HIS A 1 16.19 12.98 0.92
CA HIS A 1 17.18 13.64 0.05
C HIS A 1 16.84 13.53 -1.44
N GLY A 2 16.44 12.35 -1.97
CA GLY A 2 16.18 12.16 -3.40
C GLY A 2 15.07 13.03 -4.00
N ALA A 3 13.95 13.18 -3.32
CA ALA A 3 12.82 13.97 -3.82
C ALA A 3 13.17 15.46 -3.98
N LYS A 4 13.92 16.03 -3.03
CA LYS A 4 14.38 17.42 -3.14
C LYS A 4 15.36 17.59 -4.29
N GLN A 5 16.32 16.68 -4.42
CA GLN A 5 17.30 16.72 -5.51
C GLN A 5 16.62 16.62 -6.88
N LEU A 6 15.61 15.77 -7.01
CA LEU A 6 14.83 15.64 -8.24
C LEU A 6 14.07 16.94 -8.55
N ALA A 7 13.36 17.51 -7.56
CA ALA A 7 12.62 18.76 -7.72
C ALA A 7 13.56 19.91 -8.16
N ASP A 8 14.71 20.03 -7.51
CA ASP A 8 15.72 21.06 -7.85
C ASP A 8 16.27 20.84 -9.28
N THR A 9 16.50 19.59 -9.68
CA THR A 9 17.02 19.24 -11.03
C THR A 9 16.01 19.54 -12.13
N GLU A 10 14.73 19.27 -11.88
CA GLU A 10 13.64 19.48 -12.83
C GLU A 10 13.06 20.91 -12.78
N GLY A 11 13.58 21.77 -11.90
CA GLY A 11 13.10 23.15 -11.73
C GLY A 11 11.67 23.25 -11.21
N LEU A 12 11.24 22.26 -10.40
CA LEU A 12 9.89 22.21 -9.84
C LEU A 12 9.80 23.01 -8.54
N ASP A 13 8.77 23.84 -8.40
CA ASP A 13 8.44 24.50 -7.14
C ASP A 13 7.74 23.53 -6.19
N VAL A 14 8.52 22.87 -5.32
CA VAL A 14 8.05 21.84 -4.39
C VAL A 14 8.47 22.15 -2.97
N SER A 15 7.53 22.20 -2.07
CA SER A 15 7.75 22.23 -0.62
C SER A 15 7.67 20.82 -0.04
N LEU A 16 8.73 20.38 0.65
CA LEU A 16 8.84 19.06 1.25
C LEU A 16 8.75 19.15 2.77
N TYR A 17 7.87 18.37 3.37
CA TYR A 17 7.66 18.30 4.81
C TYR A 17 7.92 16.90 5.33
N ILE A 18 8.59 16.78 6.47
CA ILE A 18 8.71 15.52 7.22
C ILE A 18 7.82 15.65 8.45
N ALA A 19 6.62 15.12 8.34
CA ALA A 19 5.62 15.18 9.40
C ALA A 19 4.68 13.97 9.29
N PRO A 20 4.10 13.49 10.40
CA PRO A 20 3.02 12.50 10.32
C PRO A 20 1.81 13.14 9.63
N TRP A 21 1.12 12.35 8.82
CA TRP A 21 -0.17 12.78 8.29
C TRP A 21 -1.23 12.63 9.38
N SER A 22 -1.80 13.73 9.81
CA SER A 22 -2.85 13.77 10.82
C SER A 22 -3.63 15.09 10.76
N GLU A 23 -4.79 15.13 11.39
CA GLU A 23 -5.57 16.37 11.55
C GLU A 23 -4.75 17.46 12.26
N GLU A 24 -4.04 17.11 13.33
CA GLU A 24 -3.18 18.04 14.08
C GLU A 24 -2.11 18.67 13.17
N THR A 25 -1.42 17.85 12.38
CA THR A 25 -0.40 18.34 11.44
C THR A 25 -1.00 19.24 10.39
N ARG A 26 -2.16 18.88 9.83
CA ARG A 26 -2.89 19.68 8.85
C ARG A 26 -3.22 21.08 9.38
N GLN A 27 -3.80 21.13 10.58
CA GLN A 27 -4.15 22.39 11.23
C GLN A 27 -2.93 23.24 11.56
N LYS A 28 -1.87 22.63 12.13
CA LYS A 28 -0.61 23.31 12.49
C LYS A 28 0.09 23.92 11.28
N LEU A 29 0.01 23.30 10.12
CA LEU A 29 0.64 23.78 8.89
C LEU A 29 -0.30 24.67 8.05
N GLY A 30 -1.52 24.91 8.52
CA GLY A 30 -2.49 25.75 7.83
C GLY A 30 -2.97 25.16 6.51
N TRP A 31 -3.08 23.82 6.44
CA TRP A 31 -3.45 23.11 5.21
C TRP A 31 -4.97 22.93 5.02
N ASP A 32 -5.78 23.60 5.82
CA ASP A 32 -7.25 23.56 5.67
C ASP A 32 -7.67 24.23 4.37
N LYS A 33 -8.33 23.44 3.49
CA LYS A 33 -8.83 23.93 2.19
C LYS A 33 -7.77 24.69 1.37
N SER A 34 -6.50 24.27 1.49
CA SER A 34 -5.36 24.99 0.93
C SER A 34 -4.90 24.48 -0.44
N PHE A 35 -5.40 23.32 -0.84
CA PHE A 35 -4.94 22.65 -2.07
C PHE A 35 -6.08 22.46 -3.06
N ASP A 36 -5.82 22.67 -4.36
CA ASP A 36 -6.74 22.33 -5.45
C ASP A 36 -6.91 20.81 -5.55
N LEU A 37 -5.80 20.06 -5.36
CA LEU A 37 -5.76 18.61 -5.38
C LEU A 37 -5.00 18.08 -4.16
N ALA A 38 -5.66 17.24 -3.37
CA ALA A 38 -5.00 16.38 -2.40
C ALA A 38 -5.00 14.94 -2.94
N TYR A 39 -3.82 14.30 -2.95
CA TYR A 39 -3.76 12.92 -3.44
C TYR A 39 -2.88 12.02 -2.57
N SER A 40 -3.19 10.74 -2.59
CA SER A 40 -2.41 9.70 -1.95
C SER A 40 -2.30 8.48 -2.86
N ILE A 41 -1.08 7.95 -3.01
CA ILE A 41 -0.79 6.81 -3.88
C ILE A 41 -0.06 5.76 -3.06
N PHE A 42 -0.67 4.57 -2.93
CA PHE A 42 -0.12 3.40 -2.23
C PHE A 42 0.38 3.68 -0.81
N CYS A 43 -0.28 4.59 -0.09
CA CYS A 43 0.07 4.95 1.27
C CYS A 43 -0.82 4.17 2.28
N PRO A 44 -0.26 3.25 3.09
CA PRO A 44 -1.05 2.38 3.97
C PRO A 44 -1.85 3.12 5.05
N ILE A 45 -1.37 4.29 5.50
CA ILE A 45 -2.09 5.07 6.52
C ILE A 45 -3.44 5.59 6.03
N MET A 46 -3.65 5.68 4.72
CA MET A 46 -4.91 6.12 4.12
C MET A 46 -6.04 5.09 4.22
N PHE A 47 -5.78 3.90 4.77
CA PHE A 47 -6.83 2.96 5.16
C PHE A 47 -7.46 3.27 6.53
N ASP A 48 -7.10 4.39 7.13
CA ASP A 48 -7.77 4.97 8.29
C ASP A 48 -8.76 6.05 7.82
N VAL A 49 -10.01 5.95 8.28
CA VAL A 49 -11.10 6.87 7.91
C VAL A 49 -10.78 8.32 8.30
N GLU A 50 -10.13 8.53 9.44
CA GLU A 50 -9.74 9.88 9.89
C GLU A 50 -8.70 10.51 8.96
N ASN A 51 -7.78 9.71 8.41
CA ASN A 51 -6.83 10.19 7.41
C ASN A 51 -7.49 10.54 6.07
N ILE A 52 -8.54 9.83 5.67
CA ILE A 52 -9.39 10.19 4.52
C ILE A 52 -10.09 11.52 4.76
N ARG A 53 -10.69 11.72 5.95
CA ARG A 53 -11.32 12.99 6.33
C ARG A 53 -10.32 14.13 6.33
N ALA A 54 -9.13 13.94 6.92
CA ALA A 54 -8.06 14.93 6.91
C ALA A 54 -7.62 15.31 5.49
N MET A 55 -7.57 14.34 4.57
CA MET A 55 -7.26 14.58 3.16
C MET A 55 -8.37 15.38 2.45
N HIS A 56 -9.63 15.05 2.71
CA HIS A 56 -10.78 15.80 2.20
C HIS A 56 -10.74 17.26 2.67
N ASP A 57 -10.45 17.47 3.95
CA ASP A 57 -10.38 18.81 4.53
C ASP A 57 -9.16 19.63 4.07
N ALA A 58 -8.09 19.00 3.66
CA ALA A 58 -6.95 19.70 3.10
C ALA A 58 -7.23 20.28 1.70
N SER A 59 -8.10 19.65 0.91
CA SER A 59 -8.46 20.15 -0.42
C SER A 59 -9.68 21.06 -0.38
N HIS A 60 -9.73 22.03 -1.28
CA HIS A 60 -10.93 22.82 -1.55
C HIS A 60 -11.66 22.41 -2.84
N ASP A 61 -11.10 21.50 -3.63
CA ASP A 61 -11.68 21.09 -4.91
C ASP A 61 -11.71 19.57 -5.07
N THR A 62 -10.60 18.91 -5.31
CA THR A 62 -10.55 17.49 -5.69
C THR A 62 -9.64 16.68 -4.80
N CYS A 63 -10.02 15.44 -4.52
CA CYS A 63 -9.18 14.43 -3.89
C CYS A 63 -9.02 13.19 -4.77
N LEU A 64 -7.84 12.52 -4.70
CA LEU A 64 -7.54 11.29 -5.43
C LEU A 64 -6.82 10.29 -4.51
N LEU A 65 -7.43 9.12 -4.33
CA LEU A 65 -6.83 7.99 -3.64
C LEU A 65 -6.54 6.85 -4.63
N ILE A 66 -5.30 6.39 -4.68
CA ILE A 66 -4.92 5.19 -5.42
C ILE A 66 -4.36 4.19 -4.41
N ALA A 67 -5.01 3.05 -4.27
CA ALA A 67 -4.64 2.05 -3.27
C ALA A 67 -4.97 0.63 -3.74
N PHE A 68 -4.31 -0.37 -3.15
CA PHE A 68 -4.68 -1.76 -3.36
C PHE A 68 -6.03 -2.04 -2.71
N SER A 69 -7.00 -2.52 -3.48
CA SER A 69 -8.28 -3.02 -2.96
C SER A 69 -8.22 -4.52 -2.67
N GLU A 70 -7.47 -5.26 -3.48
CA GLU A 70 -7.20 -6.68 -3.32
C GLU A 70 -5.78 -6.99 -3.74
N ARG A 71 -5.20 -7.97 -3.09
CA ARG A 71 -3.92 -8.52 -3.47
C ARG A 71 -3.96 -10.03 -3.29
N MET A 72 -3.73 -10.77 -4.36
CA MET A 72 -3.61 -12.21 -4.36
C MET A 72 -2.15 -12.58 -4.64
N ASP A 73 -1.49 -13.18 -3.67
CA ASP A 73 -0.16 -13.76 -3.78
C ASP A 73 -0.18 -15.14 -3.13
N LYS A 74 -0.47 -16.16 -3.92
CA LYS A 74 -0.66 -17.52 -3.42
C LYS A 74 0.53 -18.07 -2.63
N THR A 75 1.74 -17.62 -2.93
CA THR A 75 2.92 -18.03 -2.18
C THR A 75 2.95 -17.36 -0.81
N VAL A 76 2.71 -16.04 -0.77
CA VAL A 76 2.65 -15.30 0.50
C VAL A 76 1.45 -15.76 1.34
N ASP A 77 0.29 -16.01 0.73
CA ASP A 77 -0.90 -16.51 1.45
C ASP A 77 -0.61 -17.87 2.10
N MET A 78 -0.04 -18.80 1.35
CA MET A 78 0.35 -20.12 1.86
C MET A 78 1.38 -20.03 3.00
N LEU A 79 2.39 -19.17 2.85
CA LEU A 79 3.39 -18.96 3.89
C LEU A 79 2.79 -18.25 5.12
N SER A 80 1.93 -17.26 4.92
CA SER A 80 1.26 -16.54 6.02
C SER A 80 0.34 -17.46 6.81
N GLU A 81 -0.39 -18.33 6.14
CA GLU A 81 -1.21 -19.36 6.80
C GLU A 81 -0.33 -20.33 7.60
N HIS A 82 0.80 -20.77 7.03
CA HIS A 82 1.70 -21.68 7.70
C HIS A 82 2.32 -21.07 8.97
N PHE A 83 2.79 -19.82 8.89
CA PHE A 83 3.49 -19.17 10.02
C PHE A 83 2.55 -18.54 11.04
N PHE A 84 1.40 -18.04 10.61
CA PHE A 84 0.55 -17.19 11.46
C PHE A 84 -0.89 -17.65 11.55
N GLY A 85 -1.31 -18.67 10.76
CA GLY A 85 -2.70 -19.15 10.72
C GLY A 85 -3.68 -18.08 10.26
N ARG A 86 -3.27 -17.17 9.38
CA ARG A 86 -4.10 -16.05 8.93
C ARG A 86 -3.70 -15.56 7.53
N ASP A 87 -4.63 -14.85 6.88
CA ASP A 87 -4.41 -14.23 5.58
C ASP A 87 -3.25 -13.22 5.60
N SER A 88 -2.53 -13.13 4.49
CA SER A 88 -1.39 -12.24 4.30
C SER A 88 -1.79 -10.78 4.09
N PHE A 89 -3.04 -10.51 3.68
CA PHE A 89 -3.52 -9.17 3.35
C PHE A 89 -4.38 -8.58 4.48
N PRO A 90 -3.76 -7.90 5.47
CA PRO A 90 -4.46 -7.41 6.67
C PRO A 90 -5.42 -6.24 6.37
N TRP A 91 -5.44 -5.75 5.13
CA TRP A 91 -6.24 -4.61 4.68
C TRP A 91 -7.58 -5.02 4.07
N ALA A 92 -7.86 -6.33 3.98
CA ALA A 92 -9.14 -6.83 3.50
C ALA A 92 -10.29 -6.17 4.28
N GLY A 93 -11.25 -5.60 3.55
CA GLY A 93 -12.37 -4.84 4.12
C GLY A 93 -12.08 -3.37 4.48
N LYS A 94 -10.82 -2.95 4.66
CA LYS A 94 -10.50 -1.55 4.97
C LYS A 94 -10.80 -0.61 3.81
N MET A 95 -10.57 -1.05 2.57
CA MET A 95 -10.95 -0.27 1.38
C MET A 95 -12.45 0.02 1.36
N LYS A 96 -13.29 -0.95 1.75
CA LYS A 96 -14.74 -0.73 1.84
C LYS A 96 -15.06 0.40 2.83
N ALA A 97 -14.49 0.37 4.03
CA ALA A 97 -14.70 1.42 5.05
C ALA A 97 -14.25 2.80 4.54
N CYS A 98 -13.12 2.86 3.82
CA CYS A 98 -12.66 4.10 3.19
C CYS A 98 -13.64 4.61 2.12
N LEU A 99 -14.15 3.72 1.27
CA LEU A 99 -15.14 4.09 0.25
C LEU A 99 -16.45 4.55 0.88
N ASP A 100 -16.94 3.89 1.92
CA ASP A 100 -18.14 4.30 2.66
C ASP A 100 -17.95 5.72 3.22
N ALA A 101 -16.78 6.01 3.84
CA ALA A 101 -16.46 7.35 4.34
C ALA A 101 -16.36 8.39 3.22
N ILE A 102 -15.73 8.05 2.09
CA ILE A 102 -15.63 8.95 0.92
C ILE A 102 -17.02 9.24 0.36
N HIS A 103 -17.91 8.26 0.28
CA HIS A 103 -19.30 8.47 -0.17
C HIS A 103 -20.11 9.33 0.78
N GLU A 104 -19.79 9.30 2.08
CA GLU A 104 -20.45 10.15 3.09
C GLU A 104 -20.07 11.63 2.96
N ILE A 105 -18.78 11.91 2.71
CA ILE A 105 -18.23 13.28 2.77
C ILE A 105 -17.99 13.92 1.39
N GLY A 106 -17.79 13.11 0.36
CA GLY A 106 -17.40 13.56 -0.98
C GLY A 106 -18.58 13.69 -1.94
N HIS A 107 -18.39 14.51 -2.97
CA HIS A 107 -19.31 14.66 -4.09
C HIS A 107 -18.70 14.07 -5.36
N ASN A 108 -19.57 13.66 -6.31
CA ASN A 108 -19.13 13.13 -7.61
C ASN A 108 -18.10 11.99 -7.50
N VAL A 109 -18.29 11.10 -6.55
CA VAL A 109 -17.37 10.00 -6.29
C VAL A 109 -17.29 9.09 -7.51
N LYS A 110 -16.07 8.88 -8.01
CA LYS A 110 -15.77 7.95 -9.11
C LYS A 110 -14.79 6.90 -8.63
N VAL A 111 -15.14 5.65 -8.84
CA VAL A 111 -14.29 4.50 -8.49
C VAL A 111 -14.01 3.69 -9.75
N THR A 112 -12.74 3.44 -10.02
CA THR A 112 -12.30 2.57 -11.11
C THR A 112 -11.34 1.53 -10.57
N TYR A 113 -11.55 0.28 -10.93
CA TYR A 113 -10.66 -0.82 -10.56
C TYR A 113 -9.83 -1.26 -11.75
N LYS A 114 -8.55 -1.52 -11.49
CA LYS A 114 -7.63 -2.09 -12.48
C LYS A 114 -6.95 -3.30 -11.88
N THR A 115 -7.17 -4.45 -12.49
CA THR A 115 -6.48 -5.69 -12.12
C THR A 115 -5.20 -5.84 -12.93
N VAL A 116 -4.08 -6.07 -12.24
CA VAL A 116 -2.75 -6.21 -12.83
C VAL A 116 -2.18 -7.57 -12.42
N PRO A 117 -2.18 -8.56 -13.32
CA PRO A 117 -1.44 -9.80 -13.10
C PRO A 117 0.05 -9.56 -13.32
N GLU A 118 0.86 -10.09 -12.43
CA GLU A 118 2.32 -10.03 -12.53
C GLU A 118 2.92 -11.42 -12.29
N THR A 119 4.05 -11.70 -12.91
CA THR A 119 4.85 -12.88 -12.65
C THR A 119 6.29 -12.45 -12.44
N GLU A 120 6.78 -12.62 -11.22
CA GLU A 120 8.18 -12.39 -10.90
C GLU A 120 8.91 -13.72 -10.88
N VAL A 121 10.02 -13.80 -11.63
CA VAL A 121 10.89 -14.98 -11.66
C VAL A 121 12.18 -14.67 -10.92
N MET A 122 12.46 -15.42 -9.88
CA MET A 122 13.63 -15.19 -9.04
C MET A 122 14.35 -16.52 -8.69
N SER A 123 15.65 -16.47 -8.41
CA SER A 123 16.35 -17.63 -7.88
C SER A 123 15.77 -18.05 -6.53
N LEU A 124 15.95 -19.32 -6.15
CA LEU A 124 15.45 -19.82 -4.86
C LEU A 124 15.97 -18.97 -3.69
N ASP A 125 17.25 -18.61 -3.68
CA ASP A 125 17.84 -17.81 -2.60
C ASP A 125 17.19 -16.42 -2.52
N LYS A 126 17.04 -15.75 -3.67
CA LYS A 126 16.37 -14.45 -3.74
C LYS A 126 14.91 -14.54 -3.28
N ALA A 127 14.21 -15.64 -3.63
CA ALA A 127 12.83 -15.87 -3.19
C ALA A 127 12.75 -16.07 -1.67
N VAL A 128 13.66 -16.82 -1.08
CA VAL A 128 13.73 -16.99 0.38
C VAL A 128 13.92 -15.64 1.06
N ASP A 129 14.87 -14.83 0.62
CA ASP A 129 15.11 -13.50 1.20
C ASP A 129 13.89 -12.58 1.02
N TYR A 130 13.28 -12.57 -0.16
CA TYR A 130 12.11 -11.78 -0.47
C TYR A 130 10.91 -12.12 0.43
N PHE A 131 10.57 -13.41 0.55
CA PHE A 131 9.43 -13.81 1.39
C PHE A 131 9.74 -13.65 2.87
N THR A 132 11.00 -13.87 3.30
CA THR A 132 11.40 -13.58 4.69
C THR A 132 11.18 -12.11 5.02
N LEU A 133 11.64 -11.19 4.18
CA LEU A 133 11.47 -9.75 4.41
C LEU A 133 9.99 -9.33 4.47
N ARG A 134 9.14 -9.96 3.66
CA ARG A 134 7.70 -9.66 3.63
C ARG A 134 6.93 -10.20 4.82
N LEU A 135 7.34 -11.35 5.37
CA LEU A 135 6.61 -12.05 6.42
C LEU A 135 7.21 -11.84 7.81
N HIS A 136 8.51 -11.51 7.88
CA HIS A 136 9.15 -11.35 9.17
C HIS A 136 8.49 -10.24 9.98
N ASN A 137 7.95 -10.65 11.10
CA ASN A 137 7.54 -9.80 12.20
C ASN A 137 8.11 -10.42 13.50
N ASN A 138 7.99 -9.75 14.62
CA ASN A 138 8.53 -10.26 15.88
C ASN A 138 7.68 -11.38 16.52
N GLU A 139 6.70 -11.92 15.79
CA GLU A 139 5.77 -12.92 16.31
C GLU A 139 6.29 -14.36 16.11
N TRP A 140 7.24 -14.58 15.20
CA TRP A 140 7.71 -15.92 14.86
C TRP A 140 9.25 -16.00 14.83
N GLY A 141 9.81 -16.83 15.70
CA GLY A 141 11.20 -17.28 15.69
C GLY A 141 12.29 -16.26 15.32
N THR A 142 13.44 -16.78 14.90
CA THR A 142 14.53 -15.96 14.34
C THR A 142 14.38 -15.81 12.82
N ILE A 143 15.02 -14.79 12.24
CA ILE A 143 15.09 -14.61 10.78
C ILE A 143 15.66 -15.85 10.09
N GLU A 144 16.70 -16.45 10.68
CA GLU A 144 17.37 -17.62 10.11
C GLU A 144 16.48 -18.88 10.16
N ASP A 145 15.70 -19.04 11.22
CA ASP A 145 14.72 -20.11 11.30
C ASP A 145 13.62 -19.94 10.26
N MET A 146 13.11 -18.72 10.09
CA MET A 146 12.11 -18.40 9.08
C MET A 146 12.65 -18.65 7.65
N LYS A 147 13.88 -18.25 7.35
CA LYS A 147 14.51 -18.52 6.06
C LYS A 147 14.62 -20.01 5.75
N ARG A 148 15.02 -20.80 6.75
CA ARG A 148 15.13 -22.25 6.61
C ARG A 148 13.77 -22.88 6.30
N GLU A 149 12.74 -22.49 7.04
CA GLU A 149 11.39 -23.01 6.88
C GLU A 149 10.77 -22.57 5.53
N ILE A 150 10.91 -21.29 5.16
CA ILE A 150 10.47 -20.80 3.84
C ILE A 150 11.12 -21.60 2.73
N ARG A 151 12.44 -21.84 2.81
CA ARG A 151 13.15 -22.65 1.80
C ARG A 151 12.53 -24.03 1.65
N GLN A 152 12.29 -24.74 2.75
CA GLN A 152 11.67 -26.07 2.72
C GLN A 152 10.28 -26.07 2.06
N LEU A 153 9.51 -25.01 2.26
CA LEU A 153 8.17 -24.90 1.72
C LEU A 153 8.12 -24.52 0.23
N ILE A 154 9.06 -23.69 -0.25
CA ILE A 154 9.02 -23.20 -1.63
C ILE A 154 9.93 -23.95 -2.59
N GLU A 155 11.02 -24.59 -2.12
CA GLU A 155 11.95 -25.34 -2.97
C GLU A 155 11.30 -26.44 -3.81
N PRO A 156 10.34 -27.24 -3.28
CA PRO A 156 9.60 -28.23 -4.08
C PRO A 156 8.76 -27.63 -5.22
N ARG A 157 8.55 -26.32 -5.21
CA ARG A 157 7.78 -25.57 -6.22
C ARG A 157 8.68 -24.86 -7.22
N SER A 158 9.99 -24.99 -7.08
CA SER A 158 10.95 -24.41 -8.01
C SER A 158 10.92 -25.13 -9.35
N ILE A 159 11.12 -24.39 -10.43
CA ILE A 159 11.30 -24.89 -11.78
C ILE A 159 12.68 -24.44 -12.22
N ASP A 160 13.58 -25.36 -12.53
CA ASP A 160 14.99 -25.09 -12.88
C ASP A 160 15.69 -24.17 -11.87
N GLY A 161 15.46 -24.43 -10.55
CA GLY A 161 16.04 -23.68 -9.45
C GLY A 161 15.49 -22.26 -9.29
N LYS A 162 14.38 -21.94 -9.96
CA LYS A 162 13.71 -20.63 -9.90
C LYS A 162 12.29 -20.74 -9.35
N ILE A 163 11.88 -19.73 -8.63
CA ILE A 163 10.50 -19.53 -8.16
C ILE A 163 9.79 -18.57 -9.11
N HIS A 164 8.66 -19.01 -9.63
CA HIS A 164 7.75 -18.19 -10.44
C HIS A 164 6.61 -17.70 -9.55
N ASN A 165 6.80 -16.55 -8.93
CA ASN A 165 5.77 -15.96 -8.07
C ASN A 165 4.74 -15.21 -8.91
N LYS A 166 3.47 -15.65 -8.85
CA LYS A 166 2.35 -15.03 -9.56
C LYS A 166 1.52 -14.24 -8.57
N THR A 167 1.39 -12.96 -8.83
CA THR A 167 0.53 -12.06 -8.08
C THR A 167 -0.59 -11.51 -8.97
N VAL A 168 -1.71 -11.18 -8.36
CA VAL A 168 -2.80 -10.46 -9.01
C VAL A 168 -3.21 -9.34 -8.06
N ASP A 169 -2.87 -8.13 -8.43
CA ASP A 169 -3.20 -6.95 -7.64
C ASP A 169 -4.40 -6.23 -8.27
N THR A 170 -5.41 -5.90 -7.49
CA THR A 170 -6.49 -5.01 -7.90
C THR A 170 -6.29 -3.65 -7.25
N VAL A 171 -6.08 -2.64 -8.08
CA VAL A 171 -5.86 -1.25 -7.66
C VAL A 171 -7.16 -0.47 -7.84
N ALA A 172 -7.61 0.18 -6.77
CA ALA A 172 -8.71 1.13 -6.82
C ALA A 172 -8.18 2.55 -7.07
N TRP A 173 -8.77 3.23 -8.02
CA TRP A 173 -8.61 4.66 -8.29
C TRP A 173 -9.90 5.34 -7.87
N VAL A 174 -9.83 6.13 -6.83
CA VAL A 174 -10.99 6.80 -6.23
C VAL A 174 -10.79 8.29 -6.29
N SER A 175 -11.64 9.00 -7.01
CA SER A 175 -11.63 10.46 -7.01
C SER A 175 -12.98 11.00 -6.54
N TRP A 176 -12.94 12.13 -5.86
CA TRP A 176 -14.15 12.83 -5.42
C TRP A 176 -13.93 14.34 -5.36
N SER A 177 -15.01 15.09 -5.51
CA SER A 177 -15.01 16.53 -5.29
C SER A 177 -15.32 16.83 -3.82
N VAL A 178 -14.74 17.92 -3.33
CA VAL A 178 -14.97 18.42 -1.97
C VAL A 178 -16.23 19.31 -1.91
N LYS A 179 -16.66 19.83 -3.06
CA LYS A 179 -17.84 20.70 -3.24
C LYS A 179 -18.85 20.04 -4.17
#